data_12dabf301c8752ba97cb7f4448eee072
#
_entry.id   12dabf301c8752ba97cb7f4448eee072
#
_cell.length_a   1.000
_cell.length_b   1.000
_cell.length_c   1.000
_cell.angle_alpha   90.00
_cell.angle_beta   90.00
_cell.angle_gamma   90.00
#
_symmetry.space_group_name_H-M   'P 1'
#
loop_
_entity.id
_entity.type
_entity.pdbx_description
1 polymer ?
#
loop_
_entity_poly.entity_id
_entity_poly.type
_entity_poly.pdbx_seq_one_letter_code
_entity_poly.pdbx_strand_id
1 'polypeptide(L)'
;MKRMMMLALLLAGSSVSAQQATSPPRPVWTVETLPQPAPLTAETNKQPNPYRSELGFLKLPPGRVMGSTSAVGVDSKGHIWVAERCGANNCGNSSIDPIMEFDAQGNFIKAFGGGLTVFPHGFYIDAADNVWLTDARAIPGKGATVLKFSPDGKLLMTLGKPGVQGKGTDVFTEPNAVIVAKNGDIFVADGHEADRGVARILKYDKTGKFLMQWGQPGKGQGDLEVPHALAMDSKGLLYVGDRWNNRVQVYTQKGKLLNSWTQFGRPSGLFIDANDVMYSGDSESRRPVGYGYNTGWQRGIRIGSVKDGKVTAFIPDPDPAPDAGATSGAEGLWVDKTGVIYGAQVKERTVARHIRVK
;
A
#
# COMPACT_ATOMS: atom_id res chain seq x y z
N MET A 1 -1.09 30.40 75.60
CA MET A 1 -0.21 30.59 74.41
C MET A 1 0.06 29.23 73.80
N LYS A 2 -0.73 28.85 72.75
CA LYS A 2 -0.58 27.58 71.99
C LYS A 2 0.18 27.90 70.69
N ARG A 3 1.36 27.34 70.46
CA ARG A 3 2.09 27.43 69.20
C ARG A 3 1.56 26.40 68.24
N MET A 4 1.04 26.89 67.10
CA MET A 4 0.62 26.07 65.96
C MET A 4 1.84 25.79 65.11
N MET A 5 2.22 24.50 64.94
CA MET A 5 3.23 24.04 64.04
C MET A 5 2.59 23.83 62.66
N MET A 6 3.03 24.60 61.67
CA MET A 6 2.68 24.36 60.26
C MET A 6 3.61 23.32 59.68
N LEU A 7 3.00 22.20 59.23
CA LEU A 7 3.68 21.14 58.49
C LEU A 7 3.66 21.48 57.00
N ALA A 8 4.78 21.82 56.41
CA ALA A 8 4.89 22.03 54.97
C ALA A 8 5.09 20.67 54.26
N LEU A 9 4.11 20.25 53.49
CA LEU A 9 4.23 19.10 52.58
C LEU A 9 5.02 19.54 51.34
N LEU A 10 6.23 19.03 51.16
CA LEU A 10 6.99 19.10 49.93
C LEU A 10 6.48 18.02 48.97
N LEU A 11 5.75 18.44 47.95
CA LEU A 11 5.41 17.61 46.80
C LEU A 11 6.65 17.54 45.89
N ALA A 12 7.37 16.42 45.93
CA ALA A 12 8.39 16.10 44.94
C ALA A 12 7.71 15.72 43.61
N GLY A 13 7.66 16.67 42.71
CA GLY A 13 7.24 16.42 41.31
C GLY A 13 8.32 15.64 40.58
N SER A 14 8.13 14.34 40.37
CA SER A 14 8.95 13.55 39.44
C SER A 14 8.56 13.93 38.01
N SER A 15 9.41 14.74 37.37
CA SER A 15 9.33 14.98 35.92
C SER A 15 9.78 13.70 35.21
N VAL A 16 8.81 12.93 34.70
CA VAL A 16 9.08 11.89 33.72
C VAL A 16 9.40 12.61 32.40
N SER A 17 10.68 12.70 32.07
CA SER A 17 11.12 13.13 30.75
C SER A 17 10.65 12.07 29.75
N ALA A 18 9.70 12.42 28.90
CA ALA A 18 9.33 11.63 27.74
C ALA A 18 10.56 11.55 26.83
N GLN A 19 11.25 10.43 26.85
CA GLN A 19 12.31 10.12 25.91
C GLN A 19 11.67 10.04 24.52
N GLN A 20 11.91 11.05 23.69
CA GLN A 20 11.56 10.98 22.27
C GLN A 20 12.27 9.75 21.70
N ALA A 21 11.49 8.77 21.29
CA ALA A 21 11.99 7.63 20.53
C ALA A 21 12.58 8.18 19.22
N THR A 22 13.88 8.33 19.19
CA THR A 22 14.60 8.64 17.95
C THR A 22 14.43 7.45 17.03
N SER A 23 13.90 7.68 15.83
CA SER A 23 13.89 6.66 14.79
C SER A 23 15.30 6.10 14.63
N PRO A 24 15.48 4.79 14.51
CA PRO A 24 16.80 4.22 14.28
C PRO A 24 17.43 4.87 13.04
N PRO A 25 18.76 5.05 13.01
CA PRO A 25 19.43 5.61 11.86
C PRO A 25 19.10 4.75 10.63
N ARG A 26 18.83 5.39 9.50
CA ARG A 26 18.57 4.66 8.25
C ARG A 26 19.80 3.80 7.93
N PRO A 27 19.60 2.54 7.49
CA PRO A 27 20.71 1.68 7.14
C PRO A 27 21.56 2.32 6.05
N VAL A 28 22.88 2.16 6.17
CA VAL A 28 23.80 2.55 5.09
C VAL A 28 23.68 1.50 3.99
N TRP A 29 23.09 1.88 2.86
CA TRP A 29 22.92 1.00 1.72
C TRP A 29 24.24 0.81 0.98
N THR A 30 24.70 -0.43 0.87
CA THR A 30 25.79 -0.83 -0.03
C THR A 30 25.23 -1.72 -1.13
N VAL A 31 25.93 -1.87 -2.26
CA VAL A 31 25.50 -2.78 -3.35
C VAL A 31 25.29 -4.21 -2.85
N GLU A 32 26.08 -4.63 -1.84
CA GLU A 32 26.02 -5.97 -1.25
C GLU A 32 24.81 -6.18 -0.34
N THR A 33 24.31 -5.11 0.30
CA THR A 33 23.15 -5.18 1.22
C THR A 33 21.82 -4.94 0.51
N LEU A 34 21.84 -4.41 -0.70
CA LEU A 34 20.63 -4.22 -1.50
C LEU A 34 20.15 -5.53 -2.14
N PRO A 35 18.82 -5.68 -2.34
CA PRO A 35 18.30 -6.69 -3.22
C PRO A 35 19.00 -6.60 -4.58
N GLN A 36 19.53 -7.70 -5.08
CA GLN A 36 20.09 -7.70 -6.43
C GLN A 36 18.94 -7.46 -7.43
N PRO A 37 19.18 -6.68 -8.49
CA PRO A 37 18.19 -6.52 -9.54
C PRO A 37 17.73 -7.88 -10.04
N ALA A 38 16.42 -8.04 -10.23
CA ALA A 38 15.91 -9.24 -10.87
C ALA A 38 16.58 -9.41 -12.24
N PRO A 39 16.88 -10.64 -12.67
CA PRO A 39 17.41 -10.88 -14.02
C PRO A 39 16.49 -10.18 -15.01
N LEU A 40 17.07 -9.27 -15.81
CA LEU A 40 16.34 -8.63 -16.89
C LEU A 40 15.88 -9.72 -17.87
N THR A 41 14.60 -9.99 -17.84
CA THR A 41 13.97 -10.42 -19.06
C THR A 41 13.86 -9.14 -19.90
N ALA A 42 14.88 -8.86 -20.69
CA ALA A 42 15.11 -7.59 -21.41
C ALA A 42 13.94 -7.11 -22.25
N GLU A 43 12.92 -7.94 -22.39
CA GLU A 43 11.75 -7.71 -23.22
C GLU A 43 10.62 -6.98 -22.48
N THR A 44 10.55 -7.03 -21.14
CA THR A 44 9.38 -6.44 -20.43
C THR A 44 9.35 -4.92 -20.47
N ASN A 45 10.50 -4.24 -20.51
CA ASN A 45 10.57 -2.80 -20.72
C ASN A 45 10.25 -2.38 -22.17
N LYS A 46 10.32 -3.32 -23.13
CA LYS A 46 10.10 -3.09 -24.57
C LYS A 46 8.74 -3.51 -25.06
N GLN A 47 7.88 -3.99 -24.16
CA GLN A 47 6.53 -4.38 -24.53
C GLN A 47 5.74 -3.17 -25.06
N PRO A 48 4.80 -3.36 -25.97
CA PRO A 48 4.02 -2.26 -26.54
C PRO A 48 3.22 -1.53 -25.45
N ASN A 49 3.04 -0.22 -25.63
CA ASN A 49 2.14 0.58 -24.82
C ASN A 49 0.86 0.92 -25.61
N PRO A 50 -0.22 0.16 -25.46
CA PRO A 50 -1.48 0.46 -26.13
C PRO A 50 -2.37 1.42 -25.31
N TYR A 51 -1.82 2.21 -24.42
CA TYR A 51 -2.57 3.12 -23.56
C TYR A 51 -2.10 4.56 -23.69
N ARG A 52 -3.04 5.47 -23.53
CA ARG A 52 -2.82 6.91 -23.35
C ARG A 52 -3.02 7.25 -21.89
N SER A 53 -2.05 7.96 -21.30
CA SER A 53 -2.10 8.39 -19.90
C SER A 53 -2.66 9.80 -19.77
N GLU A 54 -3.51 10.02 -18.77
CA GLU A 54 -4.07 11.32 -18.41
C GLU A 54 -3.87 11.59 -16.93
N LEU A 55 -3.38 12.78 -16.59
CA LEU A 55 -3.23 13.31 -15.23
C LEU A 55 -4.24 14.44 -15.01
N GLY A 56 -4.51 14.77 -13.74
CA GLY A 56 -5.28 15.95 -13.38
C GLY A 56 -6.77 15.89 -13.75
N PHE A 57 -7.33 14.71 -13.96
CA PHE A 57 -8.76 14.56 -14.28
C PHE A 57 -9.66 14.64 -13.03
N LEU A 58 -9.12 14.44 -11.82
CA LEU A 58 -9.87 14.58 -10.56
C LEU A 58 -10.03 16.04 -10.20
N LYS A 59 -11.25 16.45 -9.92
CA LYS A 59 -11.63 17.82 -9.55
C LYS A 59 -11.85 17.91 -8.05
N LEU A 60 -10.88 18.47 -7.35
CA LEU A 60 -10.96 18.64 -5.91
C LEU A 60 -11.92 19.77 -5.52
N PRO A 61 -12.58 19.69 -4.34
CA PRO A 61 -13.37 20.81 -3.85
C PRO A 61 -12.48 22.02 -3.53
N PRO A 62 -13.05 23.24 -3.54
CA PRO A 62 -12.30 24.47 -3.26
C PRO A 62 -11.50 24.40 -1.95
N GLY A 63 -10.23 24.81 -2.00
CA GLY A 63 -9.33 24.82 -0.85
C GLY A 63 -8.70 23.46 -0.49
N ARG A 64 -9.11 22.37 -1.14
CA ARG A 64 -8.50 21.06 -0.93
C ARG A 64 -7.23 20.90 -1.77
N VAL A 65 -6.19 20.38 -1.15
CA VAL A 65 -4.95 19.97 -1.82
C VAL A 65 -4.80 18.46 -1.71
N MET A 66 -4.45 17.81 -2.80
CA MET A 66 -4.12 16.38 -2.80
C MET A 66 -2.77 16.17 -2.12
N GLY A 67 -2.70 15.25 -1.17
CA GLY A 67 -1.45 14.76 -0.59
C GLY A 67 -0.84 13.62 -1.39
N SER A 68 0.22 13.05 -0.88
CA SER A 68 0.82 11.84 -1.44
C SER A 68 -0.24 10.74 -1.52
N THR A 69 -0.50 10.28 -2.75
CA THR A 69 -1.59 9.37 -3.07
C THR A 69 -1.03 7.99 -3.29
N SER A 70 -1.31 7.06 -2.36
CA SER A 70 -0.78 5.70 -2.41
C SER A 70 -1.80 4.68 -2.90
N ALA A 71 -3.08 5.05 -2.98
CA ALA A 71 -4.13 4.09 -3.19
C ALA A 71 -5.30 4.63 -4.02
N VAL A 72 -5.85 3.76 -4.85
CA VAL A 72 -7.03 4.03 -5.69
C VAL A 72 -7.88 2.76 -5.78
N GLY A 73 -9.19 2.90 -5.91
CA GLY A 73 -10.13 1.82 -6.17
C GLY A 73 -11.31 2.32 -6.98
N VAL A 74 -12.08 1.40 -7.57
CA VAL A 74 -13.33 1.73 -8.29
C VAL A 74 -14.44 0.81 -7.79
N ASP A 75 -15.57 1.38 -7.41
CA ASP A 75 -16.72 0.64 -6.91
C ASP A 75 -17.61 0.05 -8.02
N SER A 76 -18.66 -0.63 -7.61
CA SER A 76 -19.59 -1.28 -8.55
C SER A 76 -20.34 -0.29 -9.45
N LYS A 77 -20.44 0.98 -9.06
CA LYS A 77 -21.09 2.07 -9.78
C LYS A 77 -20.14 2.80 -10.74
N GLY A 78 -18.83 2.50 -10.65
CA GLY A 78 -17.78 3.18 -11.41
C GLY A 78 -17.27 4.46 -10.73
N HIS A 79 -17.61 4.69 -9.46
CA HIS A 79 -17.04 5.79 -8.71
C HIS A 79 -15.59 5.50 -8.34
N ILE A 80 -14.75 6.53 -8.40
CA ILE A 80 -13.32 6.44 -8.14
C ILE A 80 -13.08 6.82 -6.70
N TRP A 81 -12.47 5.91 -5.96
CA TRP A 81 -12.09 6.09 -4.57
C TRP A 81 -10.59 6.28 -4.46
N VAL A 82 -10.16 7.25 -3.68
CA VAL A 82 -8.75 7.61 -3.52
C VAL A 82 -8.42 7.73 -2.04
N ALA A 83 -7.31 7.15 -1.61
CA ALA A 83 -6.74 7.44 -0.31
C ALA A 83 -5.42 8.22 -0.47
N GLU A 84 -5.34 9.37 0.22
CA GLU A 84 -4.18 10.26 0.20
C GLU A 84 -3.75 10.62 1.62
N ARG A 85 -2.62 11.26 1.78
CA ARG A 85 -2.00 11.54 3.07
C ARG A 85 -2.27 12.97 3.55
N CYS A 86 -3.57 13.35 3.63
CA CYS A 86 -4.09 14.58 4.27
C CYS A 86 -3.47 15.86 3.70
N GLY A 87 -3.37 15.99 2.37
CA GLY A 87 -2.78 17.16 1.70
C GLY A 87 -1.24 17.24 1.84
N ALA A 88 -0.62 16.26 2.48
CA ALA A 88 0.81 16.17 2.78
C ALA A 88 1.38 14.80 2.43
N ASN A 89 2.29 14.25 3.23
CA ASN A 89 2.75 12.86 3.17
C ASN A 89 2.55 12.13 4.50
N ASN A 90 1.68 12.63 5.37
CA ASN A 90 1.38 12.07 6.69
C ASN A 90 0.10 12.71 7.24
N CYS A 91 -0.77 11.90 7.87
CA CYS A 91 -2.02 12.32 8.52
C CYS A 91 -1.93 12.41 10.05
N GLY A 92 -0.78 12.13 10.66
CA GLY A 92 -0.64 11.96 12.11
C GLY A 92 -1.25 13.09 12.94
N ASN A 93 -1.02 14.34 12.55
CA ASN A 93 -1.53 15.53 13.23
C ASN A 93 -2.64 16.23 12.45
N SER A 94 -3.31 15.53 11.53
CA SER A 94 -4.35 16.09 10.66
C SER A 94 -5.72 15.52 11.00
N SER A 95 -6.75 16.36 10.89
CA SER A 95 -8.16 15.97 10.90
C SER A 95 -8.80 15.94 9.51
N ILE A 96 -7.98 16.17 8.45
CA ILE A 96 -8.45 16.15 7.07
C ILE A 96 -8.85 14.70 6.71
N ASP A 97 -9.99 14.56 6.02
CA ASP A 97 -10.50 13.29 5.54
C ASP A 97 -9.61 12.72 4.42
N PRO A 98 -8.91 11.60 4.63
CA PRO A 98 -7.96 11.07 3.66
C PRO A 98 -8.60 10.25 2.54
N ILE A 99 -9.82 9.73 2.74
CA ILE A 99 -10.54 8.93 1.76
C ILE A 99 -11.51 9.84 1.01
N MET A 100 -11.40 9.86 -0.31
CA MET A 100 -12.24 10.68 -1.19
C MET A 100 -12.94 9.82 -2.23
N GLU A 101 -14.20 10.15 -2.51
CA GLU A 101 -15.00 9.57 -3.59
C GLU A 101 -15.22 10.61 -4.69
N PHE A 102 -15.07 10.16 -5.93
CA PHE A 102 -15.31 10.93 -7.14
C PHE A 102 -16.24 10.13 -8.07
N ASP A 103 -17.04 10.82 -8.87
CA ASP A 103 -17.77 10.15 -9.95
C ASP A 103 -16.82 9.71 -11.09
N ALA A 104 -17.34 8.98 -12.07
CA ALA A 104 -16.55 8.48 -13.19
C ALA A 104 -15.95 9.61 -14.07
N GLN A 105 -16.46 10.84 -13.97
CA GLN A 105 -15.95 12.04 -14.64
C GLN A 105 -14.90 12.77 -13.80
N GLY A 106 -14.59 12.28 -12.59
CA GLY A 106 -13.64 12.86 -11.66
C GLY A 106 -14.19 14.03 -10.85
N ASN A 107 -15.50 14.25 -10.79
CA ASN A 107 -16.09 15.25 -9.92
C ASN A 107 -16.14 14.73 -8.48
N PHE A 108 -15.76 15.56 -7.52
CA PHE A 108 -15.78 15.21 -6.10
C PHE A 108 -17.22 14.95 -5.60
N ILE A 109 -17.40 13.87 -4.84
CA ILE A 109 -18.68 13.52 -4.19
C ILE A 109 -18.59 13.76 -2.70
N LYS A 110 -17.66 13.12 -2.01
CA LYS A 110 -17.48 13.22 -0.55
C LYS A 110 -16.11 12.80 -0.09
N ALA A 111 -15.82 13.06 1.19
CA ALA A 111 -14.64 12.52 1.87
C ALA A 111 -14.98 12.12 3.32
N PHE A 112 -14.17 11.22 3.91
CA PHE A 112 -14.30 10.79 5.29
C PHE A 112 -13.00 10.19 5.83
N GLY A 113 -13.02 9.81 7.13
CA GLY A 113 -11.93 9.11 7.79
C GLY A 113 -10.92 10.02 8.45
N GLY A 114 -11.21 11.33 8.56
CA GLY A 114 -10.35 12.30 9.23
C GLY A 114 -10.06 11.94 10.68
N GLY A 115 -8.82 12.16 11.11
CA GLY A 115 -8.38 11.90 12.47
C GLY A 115 -8.11 10.42 12.80
N LEU A 116 -8.42 9.47 11.93
CA LEU A 116 -8.29 8.03 12.21
C LEU A 116 -6.93 7.43 11.80
N THR A 117 -6.22 8.05 10.85
CA THR A 117 -5.04 7.47 10.23
C THR A 117 -3.78 8.30 10.46
N VAL A 118 -2.61 7.65 10.31
CA VAL A 118 -1.29 8.27 10.33
C VAL A 118 -0.65 8.26 8.95
N PHE A 119 -0.68 7.10 8.28
CA PHE A 119 -0.04 6.89 6.99
C PHE A 119 -0.90 5.96 6.11
N PRO A 120 -2.02 6.49 5.56
CA PRO A 120 -2.84 5.75 4.62
C PRO A 120 -1.98 5.11 3.53
N HIS A 121 -2.19 3.78 3.29
CA HIS A 121 -1.30 3.04 2.39
C HIS A 121 -2.06 2.17 1.38
N GLY A 122 -2.41 0.94 1.72
CA GLY A 122 -3.11 0.01 0.85
C GLY A 122 -4.62 0.20 0.89
N PHE A 123 -5.29 -0.14 -0.22
CA PHE A 123 -6.70 0.12 -0.41
C PHE A 123 -7.39 -1.01 -1.17
N TYR A 124 -8.62 -1.33 -0.79
CA TYR A 124 -9.42 -2.33 -1.47
C TYR A 124 -10.91 -1.99 -1.38
N ILE A 125 -11.64 -2.18 -2.47
CA ILE A 125 -13.10 -2.09 -2.50
C ILE A 125 -13.64 -3.51 -2.58
N ASP A 126 -14.43 -3.93 -1.58
CA ASP A 126 -14.98 -5.28 -1.57
C ASP A 126 -16.26 -5.40 -2.43
N ALA A 127 -16.77 -6.61 -2.61
CA ALA A 127 -17.94 -6.89 -3.44
C ALA A 127 -19.25 -6.21 -2.95
N ALA A 128 -19.27 -5.68 -1.74
CA ALA A 128 -20.38 -4.90 -1.17
C ALA A 128 -20.08 -3.38 -1.19
N ASP A 129 -19.07 -2.96 -1.98
CA ASP A 129 -18.57 -1.60 -2.09
C ASP A 129 -18.02 -1.02 -0.76
N ASN A 130 -17.72 -1.86 0.25
CA ASN A 130 -17.06 -1.36 1.43
C ASN A 130 -15.60 -1.01 1.11
N VAL A 131 -15.16 0.06 1.73
CA VAL A 131 -13.81 0.60 1.59
C VAL A 131 -12.90 0.04 2.67
N TRP A 132 -11.83 -0.62 2.27
CA TRP A 132 -10.79 -1.12 3.16
C TRP A 132 -9.53 -0.28 2.99
N LEU A 133 -8.93 0.13 4.10
CA LEU A 133 -7.73 0.96 4.14
C LEU A 133 -6.72 0.39 5.13
N THR A 134 -5.46 0.22 4.73
CA THR A 134 -4.37 -0.03 5.67
C THR A 134 -3.72 1.28 6.10
N ASP A 135 -3.27 1.35 7.34
CA ASP A 135 -2.52 2.46 7.89
C ASP A 135 -1.16 1.98 8.37
N ALA A 136 -0.12 2.24 7.57
CA ALA A 136 1.17 1.59 7.72
C ALA A 136 2.07 2.15 8.83
N ARG A 137 1.69 3.22 9.52
CA ARG A 137 2.47 3.81 10.63
C ARG A 137 1.59 4.06 11.84
N ALA A 138 2.23 4.30 12.99
CA ALA A 138 1.54 4.59 14.25
C ALA A 138 2.10 5.81 14.96
N ILE A 139 1.19 6.48 15.66
CA ILE A 139 1.47 7.40 16.78
C ILE A 139 0.59 6.98 17.96
N PRO A 140 0.81 7.44 19.20
CA PRO A 140 -0.02 7.07 20.32
C PRO A 140 -1.54 7.19 20.04
N GLY A 141 -2.26 6.08 20.18
CA GLY A 141 -3.71 5.99 19.99
C GLY A 141 -4.20 5.94 18.54
N LYS A 142 -3.32 5.93 17.52
CA LYS A 142 -3.72 6.00 16.12
C LYS A 142 -2.75 5.27 15.19
N GLY A 143 -3.28 4.62 14.14
CA GLY A 143 -2.46 3.95 13.11
C GLY A 143 -2.07 2.51 13.42
N ALA A 144 -1.28 1.89 12.54
CA ALA A 144 -0.95 0.47 12.47
C ALA A 144 -2.19 -0.43 12.48
N THR A 145 -3.18 -0.10 11.66
CA THR A 145 -4.48 -0.76 11.60
C THR A 145 -4.92 -1.04 10.17
N VAL A 146 -5.88 -1.96 10.05
CA VAL A 146 -6.70 -2.10 8.85
C VAL A 146 -8.12 -1.68 9.20
N LEU A 147 -8.65 -0.72 8.46
CA LEU A 147 -9.96 -0.12 8.68
C LEU A 147 -10.91 -0.54 7.56
N LYS A 148 -12.14 -0.91 7.92
CA LYS A 148 -13.23 -1.15 6.98
C LYS A 148 -14.31 -0.10 7.19
N PHE A 149 -14.71 0.57 6.11
CA PHE A 149 -15.80 1.53 6.11
C PHE A 149 -16.93 1.06 5.19
N SER A 150 -18.18 1.44 5.53
CA SER A 150 -19.27 1.39 4.56
C SER A 150 -19.05 2.44 3.45
N PRO A 151 -19.75 2.33 2.31
CA PRO A 151 -19.71 3.39 1.29
C PRO A 151 -20.09 4.77 1.82
N ASP A 152 -20.88 4.86 2.89
CA ASP A 152 -21.27 6.14 3.52
C ASP A 152 -20.18 6.74 4.43
N GLY A 153 -19.06 6.01 4.66
CA GLY A 153 -17.98 6.44 5.54
C GLY A 153 -18.13 6.02 7.00
N LYS A 154 -19.09 5.15 7.35
CA LYS A 154 -19.21 4.59 8.70
C LYS A 154 -18.11 3.54 8.93
N LEU A 155 -17.32 3.66 9.99
CA LEU A 155 -16.35 2.64 10.39
C LEU A 155 -17.10 1.36 10.84
N LEU A 156 -16.84 0.25 10.14
CA LEU A 156 -17.48 -1.05 10.37
C LEU A 156 -16.58 -2.02 11.11
N MET A 157 -15.24 -1.96 10.88
CA MET A 157 -14.29 -2.88 11.50
C MET A 157 -12.92 -2.19 11.62
N THR A 158 -12.20 -2.55 12.68
CA THR A 158 -10.78 -2.23 12.87
C THR A 158 -10.06 -3.53 13.19
N LEU A 159 -9.07 -3.91 12.37
CA LEU A 159 -8.09 -4.94 12.71
C LEU A 159 -6.83 -4.26 13.22
N GLY A 160 -6.17 -4.86 14.20
CA GLY A 160 -5.07 -4.24 14.92
C GLY A 160 -5.55 -3.38 16.10
N LYS A 161 -4.61 -2.82 16.84
CA LYS A 161 -4.85 -1.93 17.99
C LYS A 161 -4.32 -0.54 17.65
N PRO A 162 -5.15 0.50 17.56
CA PRO A 162 -4.72 1.83 17.17
C PRO A 162 -3.53 2.34 17.98
N GLY A 163 -2.45 2.70 17.29
CA GLY A 163 -1.20 3.19 17.91
C GLY A 163 -0.26 2.11 18.44
N VAL A 164 -0.58 0.83 18.28
CA VAL A 164 0.24 -0.28 18.79
C VAL A 164 0.82 -1.07 17.63
N GLN A 165 2.15 -0.96 17.46
CA GLN A 165 2.90 -1.78 16.49
C GLN A 165 3.46 -3.03 17.18
N GLY A 166 3.51 -4.17 16.46
CA GLY A 166 4.06 -5.40 17.01
C GLY A 166 3.94 -6.62 16.11
N LYS A 167 4.52 -7.73 16.57
CA LYS A 167 4.58 -9.02 15.85
C LYS A 167 3.46 -9.99 16.26
N GLY A 168 2.54 -9.58 17.15
CA GLY A 168 1.38 -10.37 17.56
C GLY A 168 0.40 -10.60 16.42
N THR A 169 -0.58 -11.49 16.65
CA THR A 169 -1.63 -11.79 15.66
C THR A 169 -2.82 -10.84 15.72
N ASP A 170 -2.85 -10.00 16.75
CA ASP A 170 -3.85 -8.97 17.04
C ASP A 170 -3.33 -7.53 16.85
N VAL A 171 -2.11 -7.40 16.33
CA VAL A 171 -1.45 -6.12 15.99
C VAL A 171 -0.65 -6.27 14.70
N PHE A 172 -0.33 -5.16 14.08
CA PHE A 172 0.53 -5.09 12.90
C PHE A 172 1.82 -4.31 13.20
N THR A 173 2.84 -4.57 12.42
CA THR A 173 4.04 -3.72 12.43
C THR A 173 3.83 -2.55 11.48
N GLU A 174 3.54 -2.81 10.22
CA GLU A 174 3.29 -1.82 9.17
C GLU A 174 2.42 -2.48 8.08
N PRO A 175 1.08 -2.49 8.22
CA PRO A 175 0.21 -3.15 7.25
C PRO A 175 0.18 -2.38 5.93
N ASN A 176 0.58 -3.05 4.84
CA ASN A 176 0.76 -2.45 3.52
C ASN A 176 -0.45 -2.59 2.62
N ALA A 177 -1.03 -3.79 2.58
CA ALA A 177 -2.12 -4.11 1.67
C ALA A 177 -3.16 -4.99 2.36
N VAL A 178 -4.39 -4.90 1.89
CA VAL A 178 -5.51 -5.74 2.31
C VAL A 178 -6.28 -6.19 1.09
N ILE A 179 -6.78 -7.44 1.11
CA ILE A 179 -7.71 -7.96 0.12
C ILE A 179 -8.71 -8.91 0.79
N VAL A 180 -9.93 -8.97 0.26
CA VAL A 180 -10.98 -9.85 0.76
C VAL A 180 -11.32 -10.91 -0.29
N ALA A 181 -11.22 -12.16 0.09
CA ALA A 181 -11.59 -13.29 -0.77
C ALA A 181 -13.11 -13.43 -0.93
N LYS A 182 -13.55 -14.18 -1.94
CA LYS A 182 -14.99 -14.42 -2.21
C LYS A 182 -15.77 -15.03 -1.03
N ASN A 183 -15.11 -15.80 -0.17
CA ASN A 183 -15.70 -16.38 1.06
C ASN A 183 -15.71 -15.40 2.25
N GLY A 184 -15.16 -14.20 2.08
CA GLY A 184 -15.05 -13.17 3.08
C GLY A 184 -13.76 -13.22 3.91
N ASP A 185 -12.86 -14.18 3.70
CA ASP A 185 -11.57 -14.20 4.39
C ASP A 185 -10.74 -12.97 4.00
N ILE A 186 -10.09 -12.39 5.00
CA ILE A 186 -9.32 -11.14 4.86
C ILE A 186 -7.83 -11.49 4.90
N PHE A 187 -7.08 -11.00 3.93
CA PHE A 187 -5.62 -11.15 3.87
C PHE A 187 -4.97 -9.79 4.03
N VAL A 188 -3.96 -9.70 4.90
CA VAL A 188 -3.20 -8.48 5.17
C VAL A 188 -1.71 -8.76 4.98
N ALA A 189 -1.05 -7.95 4.16
CA ALA A 189 0.41 -7.91 4.06
C ALA A 189 0.96 -6.94 5.10
N ASP A 190 1.91 -7.39 5.92
CA ASP A 190 2.48 -6.62 7.04
C ASP A 190 4.01 -6.61 6.96
N GLY A 191 4.63 -5.42 6.95
CA GLY A 191 6.06 -5.18 6.88
C GLY A 191 6.46 -4.22 5.74
N HIS A 192 6.30 -2.90 5.95
CA HIS A 192 6.62 -1.87 4.96
C HIS A 192 8.11 -1.52 4.93
N GLU A 193 8.76 -1.50 6.08
CA GLU A 193 10.18 -1.19 6.20
C GLU A 193 10.95 -2.49 6.48
N ALA A 194 11.92 -2.83 5.64
CA ALA A 194 12.69 -4.08 5.76
C ALA A 194 13.46 -4.18 7.09
N ASP A 195 13.87 -3.06 7.67
CA ASP A 195 14.61 -2.99 8.92
C ASP A 195 13.78 -3.33 10.17
N ARG A 196 12.45 -3.37 10.08
CA ARG A 196 11.55 -3.75 11.18
C ARG A 196 11.52 -5.24 11.47
N GLY A 197 12.14 -6.06 10.65
CA GLY A 197 12.24 -7.52 10.81
C GLY A 197 10.88 -8.21 10.83
N VAL A 198 9.93 -7.72 10.05
CA VAL A 198 8.61 -8.33 9.78
C VAL A 198 8.34 -8.30 8.30
N ALA A 199 7.97 -9.46 7.77
CA ALA A 199 7.48 -9.61 6.42
C ALA A 199 6.57 -10.84 6.40
N ARG A 200 5.24 -10.61 6.49
CA ARG A 200 4.29 -11.70 6.63
C ARG A 200 2.94 -11.39 5.97
N ILE A 201 2.19 -12.43 5.72
CA ILE A 201 0.79 -12.37 5.34
C ILE A 201 -0.02 -12.93 6.49
N LEU A 202 -1.00 -12.16 6.98
CA LEU A 202 -1.95 -12.62 7.98
C LEU A 202 -3.30 -12.88 7.32
N LYS A 203 -3.96 -13.92 7.76
CA LYS A 203 -5.30 -14.30 7.33
C LYS A 203 -6.28 -14.25 8.49
N TYR A 204 -7.41 -13.58 8.27
CA TYR A 204 -8.53 -13.50 9.21
C TYR A 204 -9.80 -14.01 8.52
N ASP A 205 -10.78 -14.45 9.32
CA ASP A 205 -12.12 -14.70 8.80
C ASP A 205 -12.89 -13.37 8.59
N LYS A 206 -14.09 -13.48 8.03
CA LYS A 206 -14.98 -12.32 7.75
C LYS A 206 -15.38 -11.50 8.98
N THR A 207 -15.18 -12.03 10.20
CA THR A 207 -15.46 -11.33 11.46
C THR A 207 -14.25 -10.65 12.06
N GLY A 208 -13.06 -10.82 11.42
CA GLY A 208 -11.79 -10.31 11.92
C GLY A 208 -11.07 -11.24 12.90
N LYS A 209 -11.53 -12.49 13.07
CA LYS A 209 -10.84 -13.49 13.89
C LYS A 209 -9.63 -14.02 13.13
N PHE A 210 -8.46 -13.99 13.78
CA PHE A 210 -7.22 -14.54 13.23
C PHE A 210 -7.35 -16.04 12.93
N LEU A 211 -6.89 -16.44 11.75
CA LEU A 211 -6.89 -17.83 11.30
C LEU A 211 -5.47 -18.39 11.18
N MET A 212 -4.58 -17.70 10.49
CA MET A 212 -3.20 -18.12 10.25
C MET A 212 -2.33 -17.00 9.71
N GLN A 213 -1.02 -17.23 9.70
CA GLN A 213 -0.05 -16.37 9.02
C GLN A 213 1.06 -17.21 8.39
N TRP A 214 1.76 -16.62 7.41
CA TRP A 214 2.97 -17.18 6.79
C TRP A 214 3.88 -16.07 6.29
N GLY A 215 5.09 -16.46 5.85
CA GLY A 215 6.14 -15.54 5.46
C GLY A 215 7.02 -15.16 6.64
N GLN A 216 8.26 -14.86 6.31
CA GLN A 216 9.29 -14.36 7.20
C GLN A 216 10.23 -13.46 6.41
N PRO A 217 10.97 -12.54 7.05
CA PRO A 217 11.96 -11.72 6.37
C PRO A 217 13.04 -12.56 5.70
N GLY A 218 13.31 -12.32 4.41
CA GLY A 218 14.37 -13.02 3.68
C GLY A 218 14.19 -12.99 2.16
N LYS A 219 15.14 -13.64 1.47
CA LYS A 219 15.23 -13.71 0.00
C LYS A 219 14.96 -15.12 -0.57
N GLY A 220 14.84 -16.12 0.30
CA GLY A 220 14.57 -17.50 -0.06
C GLY A 220 13.18 -17.70 -0.69
N GLN A 221 12.91 -18.92 -1.13
CA GLN A 221 11.59 -19.31 -1.62
C GLN A 221 10.59 -19.32 -0.46
N GLY A 222 9.51 -18.51 -0.57
CA GLY A 222 8.53 -18.34 0.48
C GLY A 222 8.88 -17.28 1.53
N ASP A 223 10.14 -16.83 1.60
CA ASP A 223 10.50 -15.64 2.36
C ASP A 223 9.95 -14.39 1.66
N LEU A 224 9.80 -13.31 2.40
CA LEU A 224 9.28 -12.02 1.92
C LEU A 224 10.21 -10.89 2.36
N GLU A 225 10.28 -9.84 1.56
CA GLU A 225 10.93 -8.60 1.94
C GLU A 225 10.12 -7.42 1.45
N VAL A 226 9.44 -6.75 2.38
CA VAL A 226 8.43 -5.72 2.10
C VAL A 226 7.29 -6.27 1.21
N PRO A 227 6.43 -7.17 1.75
CA PRO A 227 5.22 -7.60 1.04
C PRO A 227 4.29 -6.39 0.90
N HIS A 228 4.23 -5.82 -0.30
CA HIS A 228 3.69 -4.47 -0.50
C HIS A 228 2.30 -4.44 -1.13
N ALA A 229 1.98 -5.41 -1.94
CA ALA A 229 0.70 -5.48 -2.64
C ALA A 229 0.12 -6.88 -2.60
N LEU A 230 -1.21 -6.97 -2.67
CA LEU A 230 -1.97 -8.20 -2.74
C LEU A 230 -2.96 -8.13 -3.91
N ALA A 231 -3.08 -9.24 -4.64
CA ALA A 231 -4.14 -9.46 -5.61
C ALA A 231 -4.61 -10.93 -5.56
N MET A 232 -5.77 -11.23 -6.12
CA MET A 232 -6.33 -12.58 -6.14
C MET A 232 -6.92 -12.88 -7.51
N ASP A 233 -6.64 -14.06 -8.06
CA ASP A 233 -7.17 -14.49 -9.34
C ASP A 233 -8.58 -15.11 -9.22
N SER A 234 -9.18 -15.47 -10.35
CA SER A 234 -10.52 -16.06 -10.41
C SER A 234 -10.62 -17.40 -9.66
N LYS A 235 -9.49 -18.11 -9.49
CA LYS A 235 -9.38 -19.41 -8.79
C LYS A 235 -9.14 -19.24 -7.29
N GLY A 236 -8.94 -18.00 -6.82
CA GLY A 236 -8.65 -17.67 -5.43
C GLY A 236 -7.19 -17.88 -5.04
N LEU A 237 -6.25 -17.92 -5.97
CA LEU A 237 -4.84 -17.88 -5.66
C LEU A 237 -4.43 -16.45 -5.27
N LEU A 238 -3.61 -16.34 -4.23
CA LEU A 238 -3.13 -15.06 -3.71
C LEU A 238 -1.77 -14.71 -4.34
N TYR A 239 -1.69 -13.52 -4.90
CA TYR A 239 -0.49 -12.93 -5.47
C TYR A 239 0.05 -11.88 -4.51
N VAL A 240 1.30 -12.03 -4.11
CA VAL A 240 1.99 -11.14 -3.17
C VAL A 240 3.10 -10.40 -3.89
N GLY A 241 3.01 -9.09 -3.94
CA GLY A 241 4.08 -8.23 -4.40
C GLY A 241 5.19 -8.17 -3.36
N ASP A 242 6.19 -9.03 -3.51
CA ASP A 242 7.39 -9.10 -2.67
C ASP A 242 8.41 -8.06 -3.18
N ARG A 243 8.12 -6.79 -2.84
CA ARG A 243 8.66 -5.60 -3.51
C ARG A 243 10.18 -5.52 -3.46
N TRP A 244 10.77 -5.74 -2.29
CA TRP A 244 12.22 -5.64 -2.14
C TRP A 244 12.99 -6.82 -2.74
N ASN A 245 12.31 -7.95 -2.94
CA ASN A 245 12.85 -9.08 -3.70
C ASN A 245 12.58 -8.97 -5.21
N ASN A 246 11.97 -7.86 -5.69
CA ASN A 246 11.65 -7.60 -7.09
C ASN A 246 10.91 -8.79 -7.76
N ARG A 247 9.89 -9.32 -7.08
CA ARG A 247 9.14 -10.49 -7.56
C ARG A 247 7.68 -10.48 -7.10
N VAL A 248 6.85 -11.24 -7.79
CA VAL A 248 5.50 -11.62 -7.36
C VAL A 248 5.54 -13.07 -6.93
N GLN A 249 5.13 -13.38 -5.72
CA GLN A 249 4.97 -14.76 -5.25
C GLN A 249 3.50 -15.16 -5.26
N VAL A 250 3.21 -16.39 -5.73
CA VAL A 250 1.85 -16.92 -5.87
C VAL A 250 1.61 -18.00 -4.82
N TYR A 251 0.54 -17.84 -4.04
CA TYR A 251 0.20 -18.74 -2.95
C TYR A 251 -1.22 -19.30 -3.06
N THR A 252 -1.43 -20.47 -2.49
CA THR A 252 -2.79 -20.85 -2.10
C THR A 252 -3.25 -20.01 -0.90
N GLN A 253 -4.56 -19.95 -0.64
CA GLN A 253 -5.09 -19.29 0.57
C GLN A 253 -4.70 -19.97 1.90
N LYS A 254 -3.98 -21.09 1.83
CA LYS A 254 -3.38 -21.80 2.97
C LYS A 254 -1.87 -21.55 3.11
N GLY A 255 -1.32 -20.57 2.42
CA GLY A 255 0.09 -20.17 2.50
C GLY A 255 1.06 -21.10 1.79
N LYS A 256 0.61 -22.06 0.96
CA LYS A 256 1.50 -22.88 0.15
C LYS A 256 1.98 -22.08 -1.05
N LEU A 257 3.29 -21.85 -1.17
CA LEU A 257 3.91 -21.23 -2.35
C LEU A 257 3.74 -22.16 -3.56
N LEU A 258 3.33 -21.59 -4.68
CA LEU A 258 3.14 -22.27 -5.96
C LEU A 258 4.11 -21.78 -7.03
N ASN A 259 4.40 -20.47 -7.04
CA ASN A 259 5.22 -19.85 -8.07
C ASN A 259 5.91 -18.57 -7.56
N SER A 260 6.94 -18.13 -8.29
CA SER A 260 7.65 -16.88 -8.04
C SER A 260 8.07 -16.28 -9.38
N TRP A 261 7.61 -15.04 -9.66
CA TRP A 261 7.76 -14.37 -10.94
C TRP A 261 8.55 -13.07 -10.80
N THR A 262 9.62 -12.90 -11.55
CA THR A 262 10.45 -11.67 -11.54
C THR A 262 10.16 -10.74 -12.71
N GLN A 263 9.49 -11.21 -13.76
CA GLN A 263 9.24 -10.48 -15.00
C GLN A 263 8.26 -9.29 -14.87
N PHE A 264 7.61 -9.15 -13.71
CA PHE A 264 6.69 -8.04 -13.42
C PHE A 264 7.36 -6.83 -12.73
N GLY A 265 8.68 -6.86 -12.58
CA GLY A 265 9.45 -5.74 -11.99
C GLY A 265 9.41 -5.72 -10.47
N ARG A 266 9.41 -4.50 -9.91
CA ARG A 266 9.38 -4.20 -8.47
C ARG A 266 7.94 -3.83 -8.05
N PRO A 267 7.11 -4.82 -7.65
CA PRO A 267 5.67 -4.62 -7.51
C PRO A 267 5.31 -3.75 -6.31
N SER A 268 4.96 -2.49 -6.55
CA SER A 268 4.37 -1.59 -5.55
C SER A 268 2.85 -1.78 -5.47
N GLY A 269 2.16 -1.86 -6.60
CA GLY A 269 0.74 -2.16 -6.70
C GLY A 269 0.48 -3.41 -7.54
N LEU A 270 -0.54 -4.19 -7.17
CA LEU A 270 -1.03 -5.33 -7.96
C LEU A 270 -2.54 -5.26 -8.11
N PHE A 271 -3.02 -5.60 -9.30
CA PHE A 271 -4.43 -5.84 -9.57
C PHE A 271 -4.56 -7.03 -10.54
N ILE A 272 -5.60 -7.84 -10.38
CA ILE A 272 -5.94 -8.92 -11.31
C ILE A 272 -7.41 -8.72 -11.68
N ASP A 273 -7.67 -8.62 -12.99
CA ASP A 273 -9.03 -8.43 -13.48
C ASP A 273 -9.82 -9.75 -13.59
N ALA A 274 -11.10 -9.64 -13.97
CA ALA A 274 -11.99 -10.79 -14.10
C ALA A 274 -11.57 -11.78 -15.22
N ASN A 275 -10.65 -11.40 -16.11
CA ASN A 275 -10.12 -12.22 -17.18
C ASN A 275 -8.76 -12.86 -16.80
N ASP A 276 -8.36 -12.75 -15.53
CA ASP A 276 -7.08 -13.22 -15.04
C ASP A 276 -5.88 -12.52 -15.71
N VAL A 277 -6.03 -11.23 -16.04
CA VAL A 277 -4.94 -10.35 -16.46
C VAL A 277 -4.40 -9.63 -15.23
N MET A 278 -3.10 -9.73 -15.01
CA MET A 278 -2.40 -9.06 -13.91
C MET A 278 -1.79 -7.76 -14.38
N TYR A 279 -1.96 -6.73 -13.54
CA TYR A 279 -1.36 -5.41 -13.66
C TYR A 279 -0.44 -5.21 -12.47
N SER A 280 0.84 -4.92 -12.74
CA SER A 280 1.87 -4.69 -11.73
C SER A 280 2.46 -3.30 -11.87
N GLY A 281 2.26 -2.44 -10.89
CA GLY A 281 2.86 -1.11 -10.83
C GLY A 281 4.25 -1.18 -10.20
N ASP A 282 5.22 -0.66 -10.92
CA ASP A 282 6.58 -0.42 -10.43
C ASP A 282 6.78 1.08 -10.26
N SER A 283 6.74 1.56 -9.02
CA SER A 283 6.82 2.98 -8.68
C SER A 283 8.21 3.41 -8.21
N GLU A 284 9.16 2.46 -8.10
CA GLU A 284 10.40 2.73 -7.37
C GLU A 284 11.68 2.32 -8.09
N SER A 285 11.63 1.44 -9.09
CA SER A 285 12.84 0.98 -9.78
C SER A 285 13.69 2.16 -10.25
N ARG A 286 14.99 2.14 -9.91
CA ARG A 286 15.96 3.17 -10.30
C ARG A 286 17.38 2.62 -10.37
N ARG A 287 18.24 3.35 -11.09
CA ARG A 287 19.65 2.98 -11.31
C ARG A 287 20.58 3.32 -10.15
N PRO A 288 20.45 4.47 -9.47
CA PRO A 288 21.33 4.80 -8.36
C PRO A 288 21.19 3.81 -7.20
N VAL A 289 22.35 3.48 -6.60
CA VAL A 289 22.40 2.66 -5.39
C VAL A 289 21.64 3.33 -4.25
N GLY A 290 20.82 2.57 -3.55
CA GLY A 290 19.99 3.05 -2.45
C GLY A 290 18.56 2.53 -2.55
N TYR A 291 17.64 3.25 -1.94
CA TYR A 291 16.23 2.89 -1.96
C TYR A 291 15.72 2.77 -3.40
N GLY A 292 15.06 1.66 -3.71
CA GLY A 292 14.54 1.40 -5.06
C GLY A 292 15.57 0.91 -6.07
N TYR A 293 16.82 0.60 -5.67
CA TYR A 293 17.84 0.11 -6.59
C TYR A 293 17.37 -1.16 -7.32
N ASN A 294 17.20 -1.04 -8.62
CA ASN A 294 16.79 -2.14 -9.51
C ASN A 294 17.23 -1.79 -10.93
N THR A 295 18.56 -1.76 -11.13
CA THR A 295 19.16 -1.29 -12.38
C THR A 295 18.70 -2.11 -13.57
N GLY A 296 18.43 -1.43 -14.69
CA GLY A 296 17.92 -2.04 -15.92
C GLY A 296 16.40 -2.13 -16.00
N TRP A 297 15.69 -2.00 -14.89
CA TRP A 297 14.23 -1.96 -14.87
C TRP A 297 13.72 -0.52 -14.98
N GLN A 298 12.62 -0.33 -15.71
CA GLN A 298 11.92 0.96 -15.84
C GLN A 298 10.65 0.92 -15.00
N ARG A 299 10.36 2.06 -14.34
CA ARG A 299 9.09 2.28 -13.64
C ARG A 299 7.94 2.31 -14.63
N GLY A 300 6.77 1.93 -14.15
CA GLY A 300 5.55 1.91 -14.93
C GLY A 300 4.68 0.71 -14.63
N ILE A 301 3.70 0.42 -15.47
CA ILE A 301 2.73 -0.65 -15.26
C ILE A 301 2.99 -1.78 -16.26
N ARG A 302 3.32 -2.97 -15.77
CA ARG A 302 3.41 -4.19 -16.57
C ARG A 302 2.11 -4.95 -16.54
N ILE A 303 1.67 -5.39 -17.72
CA ILE A 303 0.39 -6.07 -17.92
C ILE A 303 0.67 -7.44 -18.50
N GLY A 304 0.09 -8.49 -17.92
CA GLY A 304 0.34 -9.84 -18.35
C GLY A 304 -0.67 -10.87 -17.86
N SER A 305 -0.48 -12.12 -18.22
CA SER A 305 -1.39 -13.22 -17.91
C SER A 305 -0.97 -13.94 -16.61
N VAL A 306 -1.94 -14.24 -15.73
CA VAL A 306 -1.69 -15.09 -14.56
C VAL A 306 -1.57 -16.59 -14.92
N LYS A 307 -1.87 -16.99 -16.16
CA LYS A 307 -1.78 -18.41 -16.59
C LYS A 307 -0.33 -18.87 -16.75
N ASP A 308 0.50 -17.99 -17.28
CA ASP A 308 1.89 -18.30 -17.66
C ASP A 308 2.89 -17.23 -17.21
N GLY A 309 2.42 -16.15 -16.57
CA GLY A 309 3.25 -15.04 -16.16
C GLY A 309 3.79 -14.19 -17.32
N LYS A 310 3.29 -14.34 -18.55
CA LYS A 310 3.78 -13.62 -19.72
C LYS A 310 3.34 -12.16 -19.69
N VAL A 311 4.32 -11.23 -19.68
CA VAL A 311 4.06 -9.78 -19.82
C VAL A 311 3.84 -9.47 -21.30
N THR A 312 2.77 -8.77 -21.60
CA THR A 312 2.31 -8.46 -22.97
C THR A 312 2.20 -6.97 -23.29
N ALA A 313 2.21 -6.12 -22.26
CA ALA A 313 2.22 -4.67 -22.43
C ALA A 313 2.97 -3.98 -21.27
N PHE A 314 3.48 -2.79 -21.54
CA PHE A 314 4.16 -1.95 -20.55
C PHE A 314 3.78 -0.48 -20.78
N ILE A 315 3.24 0.14 -19.76
CA ILE A 315 2.97 1.58 -19.71
C ILE A 315 4.12 2.22 -18.92
N PRO A 316 5.04 2.95 -19.56
CA PRO A 316 6.14 3.58 -18.85
C PRO A 316 5.67 4.70 -17.94
N ASP A 317 6.39 4.91 -16.84
CA ASP A 317 6.21 6.08 -15.99
C ASP A 317 6.48 7.36 -16.79
N PRO A 318 5.56 8.33 -16.80
CA PRO A 318 5.75 9.58 -17.51
C PRO A 318 6.75 10.53 -16.85
N ASP A 319 7.26 10.24 -15.65
CA ASP A 319 8.24 11.08 -14.97
C ASP A 319 9.52 11.19 -15.85
N PRO A 320 9.95 12.40 -16.25
CA PRO A 320 11.14 12.58 -17.07
C PRO A 320 12.45 12.27 -16.33
N ALA A 321 12.41 12.20 -14.99
CA ALA A 321 13.57 11.95 -14.15
C ALA A 321 13.26 10.90 -13.05
N PRO A 322 12.92 9.66 -13.42
CA PRO A 322 12.49 8.65 -12.47
C PRO A 322 13.58 8.26 -11.45
N ASP A 323 14.87 8.46 -11.80
CA ASP A 323 15.99 8.20 -10.88
C ASP A 323 16.20 9.29 -9.83
N ALA A 324 15.52 10.45 -9.94
CA ALA A 324 15.75 11.64 -9.10
C ALA A 324 15.04 11.59 -7.73
N GLY A 325 14.79 10.43 -7.19
CA GLY A 325 14.44 10.31 -5.76
C GLY A 325 13.07 9.77 -5.46
N ALA A 326 12.02 10.58 -5.40
CA ALA A 326 10.72 10.16 -4.87
C ALA A 326 10.02 9.09 -5.71
N THR A 327 9.10 8.34 -5.09
CA THR A 327 8.23 7.36 -5.71
C THR A 327 7.31 8.03 -6.74
N SER A 328 7.42 7.66 -8.01
CA SER A 328 6.58 8.12 -9.12
C SER A 328 5.90 6.93 -9.80
N GLY A 329 4.98 7.17 -10.73
CA GLY A 329 4.20 6.09 -11.32
C GLY A 329 3.21 5.44 -10.33
N ALA A 330 2.76 4.24 -10.63
CA ALA A 330 1.66 3.60 -9.93
C ALA A 330 2.09 2.91 -8.64
N GLU A 331 1.88 3.55 -7.49
CA GLU A 331 2.04 2.95 -6.16
C GLU A 331 0.88 1.99 -5.85
N GLY A 332 -0.35 2.43 -6.02
CA GLY A 332 -1.56 1.63 -5.97
C GLY A 332 -2.22 1.54 -7.34
N LEU A 333 -2.88 0.43 -7.63
CA LEU A 333 -3.49 0.14 -8.92
C LEU A 333 -4.92 -0.35 -8.79
N TRP A 334 -5.75 0.04 -9.76
CA TRP A 334 -7.07 -0.54 -10.00
C TRP A 334 -7.40 -0.52 -11.48
N VAL A 335 -8.22 -1.48 -11.92
CA VAL A 335 -8.74 -1.50 -13.29
C VAL A 335 -10.26 -1.62 -13.22
N ASP A 336 -10.95 -0.72 -13.88
CA ASP A 336 -12.42 -0.75 -13.92
C ASP A 336 -12.96 -1.74 -14.96
N LYS A 337 -14.28 -1.92 -14.95
CA LYS A 337 -14.98 -2.85 -15.86
C LYS A 337 -14.84 -2.48 -17.34
N THR A 338 -14.44 -1.25 -17.65
CA THR A 338 -14.24 -0.76 -19.03
C THR A 338 -12.80 -0.94 -19.50
N GLY A 339 -11.89 -1.38 -18.59
CA GLY A 339 -10.48 -1.59 -18.87
C GLY A 339 -9.63 -0.31 -18.70
N VAL A 340 -10.18 0.74 -18.10
CA VAL A 340 -9.39 1.91 -17.69
C VAL A 340 -8.59 1.55 -16.46
N ILE A 341 -7.28 1.80 -16.52
CA ILE A 341 -6.35 1.55 -15.43
C ILE A 341 -6.17 2.86 -14.65
N TYR A 342 -6.26 2.78 -13.34
CA TYR A 342 -5.99 3.89 -12.43
C TYR A 342 -4.72 3.60 -11.63
N GLY A 343 -3.78 4.56 -11.61
CA GLY A 343 -2.53 4.47 -10.88
C GLY A 343 -2.40 5.63 -9.89
N ALA A 344 -2.32 5.32 -8.60
CA ALA A 344 -2.09 6.29 -7.54
C ALA A 344 -0.62 6.72 -7.52
N GLN A 345 -0.36 8.03 -7.44
CA GLN A 345 0.99 8.60 -7.57
C GLN A 345 1.38 9.40 -6.33
N VAL A 346 2.43 8.95 -5.66
CA VAL A 346 2.89 9.54 -4.39
C VAL A 346 3.57 10.89 -4.61
N LYS A 347 4.51 10.97 -5.57
CA LYS A 347 5.30 12.18 -5.87
C LYS A 347 4.43 13.28 -6.48
N GLU A 348 3.66 12.93 -7.47
CA GLU A 348 2.80 13.82 -8.24
C GLU A 348 1.53 14.22 -7.48
N ARG A 349 1.23 13.51 -6.39
CA ARG A 349 0.06 13.74 -5.53
C ARG A 349 -1.25 13.74 -6.33
N THR A 350 -1.45 12.69 -7.10
CA THR A 350 -2.60 12.56 -8.00
C THR A 350 -2.92 11.10 -8.29
N VAL A 351 -3.92 10.89 -9.12
CA VAL A 351 -4.21 9.61 -9.78
C VAL A 351 -4.06 9.81 -11.28
N ALA A 352 -3.29 8.95 -11.92
CA ALA A 352 -3.28 8.83 -13.38
C ALA A 352 -4.38 7.87 -13.82
N ARG A 353 -5.02 8.13 -14.95
CA ARG A 353 -5.80 7.12 -15.66
C ARG A 353 -5.17 6.80 -17.01
N HIS A 354 -5.19 5.52 -17.35
CA HIS A 354 -4.65 5.03 -18.60
C HIS A 354 -5.75 4.40 -19.41
N ILE A 355 -6.04 4.98 -20.56
CA ILE A 355 -7.16 4.62 -21.45
C ILE A 355 -6.59 3.91 -22.66
N ARG A 356 -7.09 2.73 -22.97
CA ARG A 356 -6.64 1.97 -24.12
C ARG A 356 -6.95 2.72 -25.41
N VAL A 357 -5.93 2.92 -26.24
CA VAL A 357 -6.10 3.48 -27.58
C VAL A 357 -6.53 2.36 -28.54
N LYS A 358 -7.45 2.70 -29.43
CA LYS A 358 -7.98 1.77 -30.44
C LYS A 358 -6.96 1.53 -31.54
#